data_56eb4dabc0720c37c8fb0f35c5972246
#
_entry.id   56eb4dabc0720c37c8fb0f35c5972246
#
_cell.length_a   1.000
_cell.length_b   1.000
_cell.length_c   1.000
_cell.angle_alpha   90.00
_cell.angle_beta   90.00
_cell.angle_gamma   90.00
#
_symmetry.space_group_name_H-M   'P 1'
#
loop_
_entity.id
_entity.type
_entity.pdbx_description
1 polymer ?
#
loop_
_entity_poly.entity_id
_entity_poly.type
_entity_poly.pdbx_seq_one_letter_code
_entity_poly.pdbx_strand_id
1 'polypeptide(L)'
;MTTEKERALKLEMLRKMREQEELARRRLSSVRHKVAILSGKGGVGKSFVTANLAVALAVKGRSVGVLDADIHGPSIPKILGLHGQAMYAGPAGLFPLEGPAGVRVVSADLMLPDDDSALIWRGPIKTSFLRELLSMVAWGELDYLLV
;
A
#
# COMPACT_ATOMS: atom_id res chain seq x y z
N MET A 1 36.66 -15.55 -5.50
CA MET A 1 35.38 -16.22 -5.86
C MET A 1 34.17 -15.64 -5.13
N THR A 2 34.28 -15.15 -3.94
CA THR A 2 33.17 -14.51 -3.16
C THR A 2 32.69 -13.21 -3.82
N THR A 3 33.57 -12.41 -4.37
CA THR A 3 33.27 -11.09 -4.95
C THR A 3 32.43 -11.10 -6.24
N GLU A 4 32.53 -12.12 -7.10
CA GLU A 4 31.72 -12.20 -8.32
C GLU A 4 30.27 -12.60 -8.03
N LYS A 5 30.07 -13.55 -7.14
CA LYS A 5 28.72 -13.95 -6.68
C LYS A 5 27.99 -12.79 -5.97
N GLU A 6 28.71 -12.04 -5.14
CA GLU A 6 28.16 -10.86 -4.46
C GLU A 6 27.77 -9.75 -5.45
N ARG A 7 28.62 -9.52 -6.48
CA ARG A 7 28.30 -8.56 -7.55
C ARG A 7 27.10 -9.00 -8.37
N ALA A 8 27.00 -10.27 -8.72
CA ALA A 8 25.87 -10.81 -9.48
C ALA A 8 24.57 -10.69 -8.68
N LEU A 9 24.59 -11.04 -7.38
CA LEU A 9 23.43 -10.90 -6.50
C LEU A 9 22.98 -9.44 -6.35
N LYS A 10 23.94 -8.53 -6.18
CA LYS A 10 23.65 -7.09 -6.09
C LYS A 10 23.04 -6.53 -7.37
N LEU A 11 23.54 -6.96 -8.54
CA LEU A 11 22.97 -6.57 -9.83
C LEU A 11 21.54 -7.10 -10.01
N GLU A 12 21.30 -8.34 -9.60
CA GLU A 12 19.95 -8.92 -9.66
C GLU A 12 18.97 -8.19 -8.75
N MET A 13 19.38 -7.85 -7.52
CA MET A 13 18.57 -7.04 -6.61
C MET A 13 18.26 -5.66 -7.20
N LEU A 14 19.24 -4.99 -7.80
CA LEU A 14 19.04 -3.69 -8.43
C LEU A 14 18.09 -3.76 -9.63
N ARG A 15 18.16 -4.83 -10.43
CA ARG A 15 17.20 -5.05 -11.52
C ARG A 15 15.78 -5.21 -10.99
N LYS A 16 15.57 -6.09 -10.01
CA LYS A 16 14.26 -6.28 -9.37
C LYS A 16 13.70 -4.98 -8.79
N MET A 17 14.53 -4.19 -8.13
CA MET A 17 14.13 -2.90 -7.60
C MET A 17 13.67 -1.94 -8.71
N ARG A 18 14.39 -1.85 -9.82
CA ARG A 18 14.02 -1.01 -10.97
C ARG A 18 12.73 -1.46 -11.62
N GLU A 19 12.55 -2.77 -11.80
CA GLU A 19 11.33 -3.34 -12.37
C GLU A 19 10.11 -3.02 -11.47
N GLN A 20 10.25 -3.15 -10.15
CA GLN A 20 9.20 -2.78 -9.21
C GLN A 20 8.89 -1.28 -9.24
N GLU A 21 9.92 -0.42 -9.30
CA GLU A 21 9.73 1.02 -9.41
C GLU A 21 9.00 1.42 -10.69
N GLU A 22 9.37 0.82 -11.81
CA GLU A 22 8.71 1.08 -13.09
C GLU A 22 7.27 0.61 -13.09
N LEU A 23 7.00 -0.57 -12.54
CA LEU A 23 5.65 -1.08 -12.39
C LEU A 23 4.80 -0.20 -11.46
N ALA A 24 5.36 0.21 -10.32
CA ALA A 24 4.70 1.15 -9.42
C ALA A 24 4.38 2.50 -10.11
N ARG A 25 5.31 3.04 -10.90
CA ARG A 25 5.06 4.25 -11.68
C ARG A 25 3.91 4.09 -12.66
N ARG A 26 3.86 2.96 -13.37
CA ARG A 26 2.75 2.64 -14.30
C ARG A 26 1.42 2.54 -13.56
N ARG A 27 1.39 1.84 -12.41
CA ARG A 27 0.18 1.72 -11.57
C ARG A 27 -0.31 3.08 -11.05
N LEU A 28 0.61 3.96 -10.70
CA LEU A 28 0.30 5.29 -10.18
C LEU A 28 0.06 6.34 -11.27
N SER A 29 0.29 6.03 -12.54
CA SER A 29 0.07 6.99 -13.64
C SER A 29 -1.40 7.36 -13.81
N SER A 30 -2.32 6.46 -13.46
CA SER A 30 -3.77 6.67 -13.47
C SER A 30 -4.30 7.39 -12.22
N VAL A 31 -3.44 7.73 -11.27
CA VAL A 31 -3.77 8.49 -10.06
C VAL A 31 -3.45 9.97 -10.27
N ARG A 32 -4.46 10.83 -10.21
CA ARG A 32 -4.30 12.25 -10.47
C ARG A 32 -3.51 12.97 -9.37
N HIS A 33 -3.89 12.77 -8.11
CA HIS A 33 -3.24 13.40 -6.96
C HIS A 33 -2.77 12.33 -5.96
N LYS A 34 -1.48 12.39 -5.61
CA LYS A 34 -0.85 11.51 -4.61
C LYS A 34 -0.51 12.38 -3.41
N VAL A 35 -1.07 12.06 -2.26
CA VAL A 35 -0.96 12.86 -1.03
C VAL A 35 -0.38 11.99 0.08
N ALA A 36 0.79 12.37 0.58
CA ALA A 36 1.40 11.74 1.74
C ALA A 36 0.99 12.47 3.03
N ILE A 37 0.48 11.74 4.01
CA ILE A 37 0.10 12.26 5.31
C ILE A 37 1.15 11.83 6.32
N LEU A 38 1.93 12.78 6.79
CA LEU A 38 3.11 12.56 7.62
C LEU A 38 2.94 13.21 8.99
N SER A 39 3.59 12.65 9.99
CA SER A 39 3.69 13.25 11.33
C SER A 39 5.08 13.02 11.93
N GLY A 40 5.54 13.98 12.73
CA GLY A 40 6.84 13.89 13.42
C GLY A 40 6.86 12.92 14.61
N LYS A 41 5.70 12.47 15.08
CA LYS A 41 5.55 11.51 16.18
C LYS A 41 4.28 10.69 16.05
N GLY A 42 4.22 9.53 16.71
CA GLY A 42 3.04 8.69 16.76
C GLY A 42 1.91 9.25 17.64
N GLY A 43 0.69 8.72 17.48
CA GLY A 43 -0.44 9.04 18.33
C GLY A 43 -1.07 10.44 18.17
N VAL A 44 -0.78 11.13 17.06
CA VAL A 44 -1.28 12.50 16.77
C VAL A 44 -2.57 12.51 15.93
N GLY A 45 -3.13 11.36 15.58
CA GLY A 45 -4.36 11.25 14.80
C GLY A 45 -4.17 11.17 13.28
N LYS A 46 -2.98 10.85 12.80
CA LYS A 46 -2.68 10.73 11.37
C LYS A 46 -3.64 9.81 10.61
N SER A 47 -3.81 8.57 11.09
CA SER A 47 -4.72 7.60 10.48
C SER A 47 -6.19 8.02 10.53
N PHE A 48 -6.60 8.66 11.62
CA PHE A 48 -7.95 9.22 11.77
C PHE A 48 -8.21 10.32 10.74
N VAL A 49 -7.27 11.25 10.58
CA VAL A 49 -7.36 12.33 9.57
C VAL A 49 -7.39 11.75 8.16
N THR A 50 -6.52 10.78 7.86
CA THR A 50 -6.44 10.14 6.55
C THR A 50 -7.76 9.46 6.18
N ALA A 51 -8.31 8.64 7.08
CA ALA A 51 -9.56 7.91 6.85
C ALA A 51 -10.74 8.87 6.65
N ASN A 52 -10.87 9.89 7.49
CA ASN A 52 -11.96 10.87 7.37
C ASN A 52 -11.83 11.75 6.13
N LEU A 53 -10.61 12.17 5.77
CA LEU A 53 -10.37 12.92 4.53
C LEU A 53 -10.75 12.08 3.30
N ALA A 54 -10.39 10.79 3.28
CA ALA A 54 -10.73 9.89 2.19
C ALA A 54 -12.26 9.77 2.01
N VAL A 55 -12.98 9.54 3.09
CA VAL A 55 -14.45 9.45 3.06
C VAL A 55 -15.07 10.78 2.64
N ALA A 56 -14.58 11.90 3.17
CA ALA A 56 -15.10 13.23 2.82
C ALA A 56 -14.92 13.56 1.33
N LEU A 57 -13.79 13.20 0.75
CA LEU A 57 -13.53 13.35 -0.69
C LEU A 57 -14.44 12.42 -1.53
N ALA A 58 -14.61 11.16 -1.08
CA ALA A 58 -15.46 10.20 -1.76
C ALA A 58 -16.94 10.62 -1.74
N VAL A 59 -17.44 11.12 -0.63
CA VAL A 59 -18.81 11.68 -0.50
C VAL A 59 -19.01 12.87 -1.45
N LYS A 60 -17.95 13.62 -1.75
CA LYS A 60 -17.97 14.70 -2.75
C LYS A 60 -17.86 14.21 -4.20
N GLY A 61 -17.96 12.91 -4.44
CA GLY A 61 -17.93 12.29 -5.77
C GLY A 61 -16.53 12.09 -6.34
N ARG A 62 -15.48 12.10 -5.50
CA ARG A 62 -14.12 11.81 -5.94
C ARG A 62 -13.81 10.32 -5.80
N SER A 63 -13.05 9.77 -6.75
CA SER A 63 -12.50 8.42 -6.63
C SER A 63 -11.25 8.46 -5.77
N VAL A 64 -11.28 7.76 -4.62
CA VAL A 64 -10.24 7.86 -3.59
C VAL A 64 -9.70 6.50 -3.23
N GLY A 65 -8.37 6.38 -3.20
CA GLY A 65 -7.63 5.27 -2.63
C GLY A 65 -6.92 5.67 -1.34
N VAL A 66 -6.76 4.74 -0.43
CA VAL A 66 -5.96 4.88 0.79
C VAL A 66 -4.98 3.71 0.89
N LEU A 67 -3.72 4.03 1.07
CA LEU A 67 -2.68 3.06 1.39
C LEU A 67 -2.21 3.28 2.82
N ASP A 68 -2.56 2.35 3.73
CA ASP A 68 -2.02 2.34 5.10
C ASP A 68 -0.60 1.78 5.08
N ALA A 69 0.37 2.69 5.16
CA ALA A 69 1.79 2.36 5.16
C ALA A 69 2.35 2.00 6.56
N ASP A 70 1.53 2.00 7.59
CA ASP A 70 1.92 1.57 8.94
C ASP A 70 1.82 0.04 9.07
N ILE A 71 2.94 -0.63 8.83
CA ILE A 71 3.02 -2.10 8.85
C ILE A 71 2.85 -2.66 10.27
N HIS A 72 3.27 -1.93 11.29
CA HIS A 72 3.30 -2.41 12.67
C HIS A 72 2.01 -2.18 13.44
N GLY A 73 1.24 -1.18 13.06
CA GLY A 73 0.00 -0.81 13.72
C GLY A 73 -1.04 -0.29 12.74
N PRO A 74 -1.42 -1.08 11.71
CA PRO A 74 -2.37 -0.64 10.70
C PRO A 74 -3.72 -0.35 11.38
N SER A 75 -4.16 0.89 11.32
CA SER A 75 -5.38 1.36 11.99
C SER A 75 -6.48 1.81 11.05
N ILE A 76 -6.15 2.15 9.81
CA ILE A 76 -7.12 2.61 8.82
C ILE A 76 -8.22 1.57 8.52
N PRO A 77 -7.90 0.26 8.34
CA PRO A 77 -8.95 -0.74 8.16
C PRO A 77 -9.94 -0.81 9.33
N LYS A 78 -9.47 -0.69 10.56
CA LYS A 78 -10.35 -0.65 11.75
C LYS A 78 -11.25 0.57 11.76
N ILE A 79 -10.71 1.75 11.44
CA ILE A 79 -11.46 3.01 11.39
C ILE A 79 -12.56 2.94 10.31
N LEU A 80 -12.27 2.31 9.17
CA LEU A 80 -13.19 2.19 8.03
C LEU A 80 -14.08 0.93 8.08
N GLY A 81 -14.02 0.14 9.15
CA GLY A 81 -14.85 -1.06 9.32
C GLY A 81 -14.47 -2.24 8.42
N LEU A 82 -13.24 -2.32 7.97
CA LEU A 82 -12.71 -3.36 7.07
C LEU A 82 -11.85 -4.42 7.78
N HIS A 83 -11.63 -4.27 9.08
CA HIS A 83 -10.83 -5.21 9.86
C HIS A 83 -11.39 -6.63 9.76
N GLY A 84 -10.51 -7.62 9.56
CA GLY A 84 -10.90 -9.03 9.40
C GLY A 84 -11.35 -9.41 7.98
N GLN A 85 -11.34 -8.48 7.04
CA GLN A 85 -11.53 -8.78 5.62
C GLN A 85 -10.18 -8.95 4.93
N ALA A 86 -10.15 -9.71 3.83
CA ALA A 86 -8.93 -9.95 3.04
C ALA A 86 -9.06 -9.35 1.64
N MET A 87 -7.95 -8.78 1.14
CA MET A 87 -7.86 -8.36 -0.25
C MET A 87 -7.77 -9.57 -1.17
N TYR A 88 -8.29 -9.41 -2.38
CA TYR A 88 -8.27 -10.43 -3.41
C TYR A 88 -7.11 -10.20 -4.38
N ALA A 89 -6.37 -11.28 -4.71
CA ALA A 89 -5.35 -11.27 -5.76
C ALA A 89 -5.90 -11.93 -7.03
N GLY A 90 -5.76 -11.25 -8.15
CA GLY A 90 -6.20 -11.73 -9.46
C GLY A 90 -5.16 -11.45 -10.55
N PRO A 91 -5.48 -11.75 -11.84
CA PRO A 91 -4.53 -11.56 -12.94
C PRO A 91 -4.03 -10.12 -13.12
N ALA A 92 -4.86 -9.14 -12.76
CA ALA A 92 -4.48 -7.71 -12.84
C ALA A 92 -3.64 -7.23 -11.65
N GLY A 93 -3.48 -8.03 -10.60
CA GLY A 93 -2.78 -7.72 -9.38
C GLY A 93 -3.64 -7.84 -8.13
N LEU A 94 -3.26 -7.13 -7.09
CA LEU A 94 -3.98 -7.10 -5.81
C LEU A 94 -5.10 -6.05 -5.87
N PHE A 95 -6.32 -6.45 -5.59
CA PHE A 95 -7.48 -5.55 -5.59
C PHE A 95 -7.71 -4.95 -4.22
N PRO A 96 -7.81 -3.61 -4.12
CA PRO A 96 -8.18 -2.94 -2.89
C PRO A 96 -9.54 -3.40 -2.36
N LEU A 97 -9.72 -3.38 -1.04
CA LEU A 97 -11.06 -3.48 -0.45
C LEU A 97 -11.84 -2.17 -0.62
N GLU A 98 -13.13 -2.30 -0.81
CA GLU A 98 -14.03 -1.16 -0.89
C GLU A 98 -14.59 -0.85 0.51
N GLY A 99 -14.26 0.32 1.00
CA GLY A 99 -14.76 0.86 2.27
C GLY A 99 -15.92 1.83 2.09
N PRO A 100 -16.25 2.61 3.14
CA PRO A 100 -17.34 3.58 3.12
C PRO A 100 -17.23 4.55 1.93
N ALA A 101 -18.36 4.86 1.32
CA ALA A 101 -18.49 5.74 0.15
C ALA A 101 -17.64 5.32 -1.07
N GLY A 102 -17.26 4.03 -1.17
CA GLY A 102 -16.46 3.51 -2.27
C GLY A 102 -14.96 3.81 -2.18
N VAL A 103 -14.46 4.18 -1.00
CA VAL A 103 -13.01 4.37 -0.78
C VAL A 103 -12.28 3.04 -0.96
N ARG A 104 -11.27 3.00 -1.82
CA ARG A 104 -10.43 1.82 -2.04
C ARG A 104 -9.31 1.78 -1.02
N VAL A 105 -9.24 0.70 -0.22
CA VAL A 105 -8.31 0.60 0.92
C VAL A 105 -7.34 -0.56 0.73
N VAL A 106 -6.06 -0.26 0.92
CA VAL A 106 -4.97 -1.23 0.96
C VAL A 106 -4.21 -1.06 2.26
N SER A 107 -3.95 -2.17 2.94
CA SER A 107 -3.18 -2.22 4.18
C SER A 107 -2.52 -3.58 4.33
N ALA A 108 -1.43 -3.64 5.06
CA ALA A 108 -0.81 -4.90 5.45
C ALA A 108 -1.76 -5.81 6.24
N ASP A 109 -2.62 -5.23 7.07
CA ASP A 109 -3.65 -5.93 7.85
C ASP A 109 -4.68 -6.70 7.00
N LEU A 110 -4.83 -6.28 5.74
CA LEU A 110 -5.80 -6.86 4.79
C LEU A 110 -5.17 -7.91 3.85
N MET A 111 -3.88 -8.18 3.97
CA MET A 111 -3.17 -9.12 3.10
C MET A 111 -3.23 -10.56 3.60
N LEU A 112 -3.50 -10.79 4.88
CA LEU A 112 -3.39 -12.09 5.51
C LEU A 112 -4.67 -12.45 6.27
N PRO A 113 -5.40 -13.50 5.84
CA PRO A 113 -6.50 -14.06 6.62
C PRO A 113 -6.05 -14.99 7.76
N ASP A 114 -4.79 -15.48 7.75
CA ASP A 114 -4.28 -16.43 8.72
C ASP A 114 -2.94 -16.03 9.34
N ASP A 115 -2.86 -16.10 10.67
CA ASP A 115 -1.64 -15.85 11.46
C ASP A 115 -0.44 -16.75 11.09
N ASP A 116 -0.68 -17.88 10.44
CA ASP A 116 0.37 -18.83 10.00
C ASP A 116 1.06 -18.43 8.69
N SER A 117 0.51 -17.48 7.96
CA SER A 117 1.12 -16.91 6.74
C SER A 117 1.97 -15.69 7.02
N ALA A 118 2.51 -15.54 8.22
CA ALA A 118 3.49 -14.52 8.51
C ALA A 118 4.68 -14.66 7.54
N LEU A 119 4.52 -14.09 6.37
CA LEU A 119 5.62 -13.78 5.47
C LEU A 119 6.64 -13.05 6.32
N ILE A 120 7.73 -13.74 6.58
CA ILE A 120 8.77 -13.30 7.51
C ILE A 120 9.41 -12.05 6.92
N TRP A 121 8.82 -10.93 7.22
CA TRP A 121 9.30 -9.61 6.90
C TRP A 121 10.46 -9.27 7.83
N ARG A 122 11.65 -9.81 7.57
CA ARG A 122 12.88 -9.51 8.30
C ARG A 122 13.77 -8.61 7.46
N GLY A 123 14.11 -7.42 7.98
CA GLY A 123 15.15 -6.58 7.42
C GLY A 123 14.69 -5.14 7.06
N PRO A 124 15.39 -4.38 6.20
CA PRO A 124 15.09 -2.99 5.83
C PRO A 124 13.84 -2.87 4.96
N ILE A 125 12.70 -3.22 5.53
CA ILE A 125 11.54 -3.85 4.93
C ILE A 125 10.50 -2.81 4.56
N LYS A 126 10.41 -1.70 5.31
CA LYS A 126 9.31 -0.73 5.13
C LYS A 126 9.28 -0.14 3.72
N THR A 127 10.42 0.29 3.21
CA THR A 127 10.50 0.90 1.87
C THR A 127 10.30 -0.13 0.77
N SER A 128 10.83 -1.34 0.93
CA SER A 128 10.67 -2.44 -0.02
C SER A 128 9.22 -2.93 -0.07
N PHE A 129 8.59 -3.07 1.08
CA PHE A 129 7.18 -3.46 1.20
C PHE A 129 6.25 -2.42 0.57
N LEU A 130 6.44 -1.15 0.86
CA LEU A 130 5.64 -0.08 0.27
C LEU A 130 5.77 -0.04 -1.26
N ARG A 131 6.99 -0.20 -1.77
CA ARG A 131 7.26 -0.29 -3.20
C ARG A 131 6.58 -1.51 -3.82
N GLU A 132 6.64 -2.64 -3.17
CA GLU A 132 5.98 -3.88 -3.60
C GLU A 132 4.47 -3.69 -3.64
N LEU A 133 3.84 -3.18 -2.59
CA LEU A 133 2.41 -2.87 -2.58
C LEU A 133 2.02 -1.92 -3.72
N LEU A 134 2.76 -0.84 -3.90
CA LEU A 134 2.50 0.12 -4.98
C LEU A 134 2.63 -0.50 -6.37
N SER A 135 3.49 -1.50 -6.54
CA SER A 135 3.65 -2.22 -7.81
C SER A 135 2.59 -3.29 -8.05
N MET A 136 2.03 -3.88 -6.99
CA MET A 136 1.08 -4.99 -7.07
C MET A 136 -0.37 -4.55 -7.14
N VAL A 137 -0.72 -3.42 -6.53
CA VAL A 137 -2.11 -2.99 -6.39
C VAL A 137 -2.70 -2.49 -7.70
N ALA A 138 -3.84 -3.03 -8.06
CA ALA A 138 -4.66 -2.58 -9.19
C ALA A 138 -5.59 -1.44 -8.75
N TRP A 139 -5.03 -0.24 -8.60
CA TRP A 139 -5.79 0.93 -8.15
C TRP A 139 -6.88 1.36 -9.13
N GLY A 140 -6.68 1.16 -10.44
CA GLY A 140 -7.51 1.76 -11.46
C GLY A 140 -7.35 3.29 -11.50
N GLU A 141 -8.33 3.98 -12.04
CA GLU A 141 -8.33 5.45 -12.08
C GLU A 141 -8.75 6.01 -10.71
N LEU A 142 -7.94 6.91 -10.17
CA LEU A 142 -8.20 7.62 -8.92
C LEU A 142 -7.99 9.12 -9.09
N ASP A 143 -8.87 9.91 -8.47
CA ASP A 143 -8.64 11.35 -8.27
C ASP A 143 -7.58 11.57 -7.20
N TYR A 144 -7.63 10.80 -6.10
CA TYR A 144 -6.72 10.91 -4.97
C TYR A 144 -6.25 9.55 -4.47
N LEU A 145 -4.96 9.44 -4.19
CA LEU A 145 -4.39 8.38 -3.38
C LEU A 145 -3.74 9.01 -2.15
N LEU A 146 -4.26 8.65 -0.97
CA LEU A 146 -3.74 9.08 0.33
C LEU A 146 -2.83 8.00 0.90
N VAL A 147 -1.63 8.35 1.37
CA VAL A 147 -0.62 7.43 1.91
C VAL A 147 -0.19 7.87 3.29
#